data_ae0b369c94bfe2d1be8167abb9ca12cf
#
_entry.id   ae0b369c94bfe2d1be8167abb9ca12cf
#
_cell.length_a   1.000
_cell.length_b   1.000
_cell.length_c   1.000
_cell.angle_alpha   90.00
_cell.angle_beta   90.00
_cell.angle_gamma   90.00
#
_symmetry.space_group_name_H-M   'P 1'
#
loop_
_entity.id
_entity.type
_entity.pdbx_description
1 polymer ?
#
loop_
_entity_poly.entity_id
_entity_poly.type
_entity_poly.pdbx_seq_one_letter_code
_entity_poly.pdbx_strand_id
1 'polypeptide(L)'
;MSAETKITNLLNEKYNLHLFQADICDPYSYSKHINQKYDLIIIRDVIEHIKNKETALLNIYSILQPGGKLFISYPPKYCAYAGHQQTVPNIFGKIPYIYLLPDFLYKLYLRLINCPSKKIQYLIETKHTRISNTAMFQLLSEIGFKILKKSNWFIRPAYSFRFKLPKMKNPFSWIPGLDEVFCNGMLILLERPKT
;
A
#
# COMPACT_ATOMS: atom_id res chain seq x y z
N MET A 1 11.56 -24.92 16.55
CA MET A 1 11.59 -24.28 15.22
C MET A 1 10.19 -23.74 14.94
N SER A 2 10.04 -22.44 14.75
CA SER A 2 8.71 -21.82 14.54
C SER A 2 8.09 -22.29 13.22
N ALA A 3 6.74 -22.16 13.08
CA ALA A 3 6.06 -22.46 11.82
C ALA A 3 6.58 -21.59 10.67
N GLU A 4 6.93 -20.34 10.95
CA GLU A 4 7.56 -19.43 9.99
C GLU A 4 8.90 -19.94 9.47
N THR A 5 9.77 -20.47 10.35
CA THR A 5 11.08 -21.03 9.95
C THR A 5 10.91 -22.23 9.03
N LYS A 6 9.90 -23.10 9.29
CA LYS A 6 9.59 -24.25 8.41
C LYS A 6 9.11 -23.84 7.04
N ILE A 7 8.20 -22.86 6.97
CA ILE A 7 7.67 -22.33 5.71
C ILE A 7 8.80 -21.66 4.91
N THR A 8 9.64 -20.87 5.56
CA THR A 8 10.79 -20.21 4.94
C THR A 8 11.74 -21.20 4.31
N ASN A 9 12.11 -22.27 5.04
CA ASN A 9 13.02 -23.30 4.52
C ASN A 9 12.42 -24.05 3.32
N LEU A 10 11.13 -24.44 3.39
CA LEU A 10 10.44 -25.11 2.29
C LEU A 10 10.34 -24.22 1.03
N LEU A 11 10.11 -22.92 1.20
CA LEU A 11 10.04 -21.96 0.09
C LEU A 11 11.43 -21.70 -0.51
N ASN A 12 12.47 -21.60 0.32
CA ASN A 12 13.86 -21.42 -0.14
C ASN A 12 14.32 -22.62 -0.98
N GLU A 13 14.08 -23.84 -0.51
CA GLU A 13 14.47 -25.07 -1.23
C GLU A 13 13.75 -25.21 -2.58
N LYS A 14 12.45 -24.90 -2.62
CA LYS A 14 11.62 -25.12 -3.81
C LYS A 14 11.68 -24.01 -4.84
N TYR A 15 11.85 -22.74 -4.39
CA TYR A 15 11.67 -21.56 -5.24
C TYR A 15 12.86 -20.59 -5.24
N ASN A 16 13.97 -20.92 -4.60
CA ASN A 16 15.12 -20.01 -4.40
C ASN A 16 14.68 -18.65 -3.80
N LEU A 17 13.82 -18.71 -2.77
CA LEU A 17 13.22 -17.53 -2.13
C LEU A 17 13.99 -17.20 -0.84
N HIS A 18 14.52 -15.99 -0.75
CA HIS A 18 15.20 -15.48 0.44
C HIS A 18 14.29 -14.52 1.19
N LEU A 19 13.93 -14.85 2.44
CA LEU A 19 13.13 -14.01 3.31
C LEU A 19 14.01 -13.36 4.38
N PHE A 20 13.88 -12.05 4.53
CA PHE A 20 14.57 -11.28 5.56
C PHE A 20 13.67 -10.15 6.04
N GLN A 21 13.93 -9.69 7.28
CA GLN A 21 13.27 -8.53 7.84
C GLN A 21 14.19 -7.31 7.72
N ALA A 22 13.69 -6.24 7.11
CA ALA A 22 14.41 -4.98 6.97
C ALA A 22 13.46 -3.79 6.89
N ASP A 23 13.96 -2.60 7.27
CA ASP A 23 13.27 -1.34 7.04
C ASP A 23 13.75 -0.73 5.72
N ILE A 24 12.85 -0.57 4.77
CA ILE A 24 13.17 0.03 3.46
C ILE A 24 13.55 1.52 3.56
N CYS A 25 13.19 2.18 4.66
CA CYS A 25 13.60 3.56 4.92
C CYS A 25 15.02 3.67 5.49
N ASP A 26 15.61 2.56 5.94
CA ASP A 26 16.97 2.51 6.48
C ASP A 26 17.90 1.68 5.57
N PRO A 27 18.79 2.33 4.78
CA PRO A 27 19.74 1.63 3.92
C PRO A 27 20.62 0.63 4.65
N TYR A 28 21.00 0.88 5.90
CA TYR A 28 21.81 -0.06 6.68
C TYR A 28 21.05 -1.32 7.06
N SER A 29 19.74 -1.22 7.21
CA SER A 29 18.87 -2.36 7.53
C SER A 29 18.79 -3.37 6.40
N TYR A 30 18.68 -2.92 5.14
CA TYR A 30 18.50 -3.83 4.01
C TYR A 30 19.76 -4.12 3.20
N SER A 31 20.79 -3.24 3.20
CA SER A 31 22.00 -3.41 2.37
C SER A 31 22.78 -4.70 2.67
N LYS A 32 22.73 -5.20 3.89
CA LYS A 32 23.35 -6.49 4.26
C LYS A 32 22.67 -7.71 3.62
N HIS A 33 21.43 -7.53 3.11
CA HIS A 33 20.65 -8.58 2.47
C HIS A 33 20.55 -8.40 0.95
N ILE A 34 20.79 -7.18 0.47
CA ILE A 34 20.66 -6.79 -0.94
C ILE A 34 22.06 -6.45 -1.47
N ASN A 35 22.61 -7.35 -2.25
CA ASN A 35 23.95 -7.22 -2.86
C ASN A 35 23.91 -6.95 -4.37
N GLN A 36 22.72 -6.81 -4.96
CA GLN A 36 22.52 -6.58 -6.38
C GLN A 36 21.32 -5.66 -6.63
N LYS A 37 21.21 -5.13 -7.83
CA LYS A 37 20.03 -4.41 -8.30
C LYS A 37 19.02 -5.38 -8.89
N TYR A 38 17.75 -4.96 -8.88
CA TYR A 38 16.62 -5.80 -9.31
C TYR A 38 15.99 -5.29 -10.59
N ASP A 39 15.54 -6.20 -11.44
CA ASP A 39 14.77 -5.90 -12.65
C ASP A 39 13.31 -5.58 -12.33
N LEU A 40 12.79 -6.15 -11.24
CA LEU A 40 11.40 -5.97 -10.79
C LEU A 40 11.32 -5.90 -9.28
N ILE A 41 10.66 -4.87 -8.77
CA ILE A 41 10.26 -4.75 -7.37
C ILE A 41 8.74 -4.67 -7.30
N ILE A 42 8.13 -5.38 -6.35
CA ILE A 42 6.68 -5.40 -6.16
C ILE A 42 6.35 -4.93 -4.74
N ILE A 43 5.54 -3.88 -4.64
CA ILE A 43 5.00 -3.35 -3.38
C ILE A 43 3.48 -3.44 -3.45
N ARG A 44 2.92 -4.35 -2.68
CA ARG A 44 1.48 -4.58 -2.70
C ARG A 44 0.86 -4.32 -1.33
N ASP A 45 0.02 -3.29 -1.24
CA ASP A 45 -0.71 -2.91 -0.03
C ASP A 45 0.22 -2.71 1.19
N VAL A 46 1.36 -2.03 0.97
CA VAL A 46 2.41 -1.73 1.97
C VAL A 46 2.70 -0.24 2.03
N ILE A 47 2.79 0.43 0.89
CA ILE A 47 3.24 1.83 0.81
C ILE A 47 2.36 2.79 1.63
N GLU A 48 1.08 2.49 1.80
CA GLU A 48 0.16 3.27 2.62
C GLU A 48 0.49 3.26 4.11
N HIS A 49 1.26 2.28 4.58
CA HIS A 49 1.69 2.15 5.97
C HIS A 49 3.06 2.79 6.25
N ILE A 50 3.83 3.09 5.22
CA ILE A 50 5.16 3.70 5.37
C ILE A 50 4.98 5.19 5.68
N LYS A 51 5.57 5.67 6.78
CA LYS A 51 5.51 7.08 7.17
C LYS A 51 6.30 7.95 6.20
N ASN A 52 7.56 7.63 5.98
CA ASN A 52 8.43 8.34 5.06
C ASN A 52 8.46 7.66 3.68
N LYS A 53 7.46 7.96 2.86
CA LYS A 53 7.31 7.37 1.52
C LYS A 53 8.38 7.83 0.55
N GLU A 54 8.82 9.07 0.69
CA GLU A 54 9.87 9.65 -0.14
C GLU A 54 11.18 8.86 0.03
N THR A 55 11.66 8.71 1.27
CA THR A 55 12.87 7.93 1.55
C THR A 55 12.72 6.48 1.07
N ALA A 56 11.57 5.84 1.33
CA ALA A 56 11.34 4.48 0.87
C ALA A 56 11.41 4.36 -0.66
N LEU A 57 10.76 5.27 -1.38
CA LEU A 57 10.73 5.24 -2.85
C LEU A 57 12.09 5.62 -3.46
N LEU A 58 12.86 6.55 -2.86
CA LEU A 58 14.23 6.85 -3.26
C LEU A 58 15.14 5.63 -3.09
N ASN A 59 15.02 4.93 -1.95
CA ASN A 59 15.79 3.71 -1.70
C ASN A 59 15.40 2.60 -2.70
N ILE A 60 14.11 2.42 -2.98
CA ILE A 60 13.63 1.48 -3.99
C ILE A 60 14.16 1.85 -5.39
N TYR A 61 14.14 3.13 -5.73
CA TYR A 61 14.71 3.61 -6.99
C TYR A 61 16.21 3.27 -7.10
N SER A 62 16.95 3.43 -6.01
CA SER A 62 18.39 3.16 -5.98
C SER A 62 18.73 1.67 -6.21
N ILE A 63 17.90 0.74 -5.71
CA ILE A 63 18.11 -0.71 -5.83
C ILE A 63 17.47 -1.32 -7.10
N LEU A 64 16.69 -0.57 -7.86
CA LEU A 64 16.26 -0.97 -9.21
C LEU A 64 17.39 -0.81 -10.22
N GLN A 65 17.44 -1.69 -11.21
CA GLN A 65 18.29 -1.49 -12.38
C GLN A 65 17.80 -0.33 -13.26
N PRO A 66 18.66 0.35 -14.04
CA PRO A 66 18.21 1.19 -15.15
C PRO A 66 17.35 0.35 -16.13
N GLY A 67 16.12 0.79 -16.40
CA GLY A 67 15.10 0.02 -17.13
C GLY A 67 14.33 -0.98 -16.27
N GLY A 68 14.68 -1.14 -15.01
CA GLY A 68 13.96 -1.99 -14.04
C GLY A 68 12.57 -1.41 -13.71
N LYS A 69 11.67 -2.27 -13.28
CA LYS A 69 10.26 -1.96 -13.09
C LYS A 69 9.85 -2.04 -11.61
N LEU A 70 9.00 -1.09 -11.20
CA LEU A 70 8.36 -1.09 -9.89
C LEU A 70 6.85 -1.22 -10.08
N PHE A 71 6.26 -2.24 -9.47
CA PHE A 71 4.82 -2.37 -9.37
C PHE A 71 4.36 -1.96 -7.97
N ILE A 72 3.45 -1.00 -7.88
CA ILE A 72 2.84 -0.55 -6.63
C ILE A 72 1.33 -0.77 -6.70
N SER A 73 0.75 -1.31 -5.61
CA SER A 73 -0.69 -1.25 -5.38
C SER A 73 -0.98 -0.73 -3.98
N TYR A 74 -2.00 0.13 -3.86
CA TYR A 74 -2.42 0.72 -2.59
C TYR A 74 -3.86 1.24 -2.66
N PRO A 75 -4.57 1.30 -1.51
CA PRO A 75 -5.82 2.05 -1.38
C PRO A 75 -5.50 3.55 -1.24
N PRO A 76 -6.00 4.44 -2.13
CA PRO A 76 -5.78 5.88 -2.01
C PRO A 76 -6.38 6.47 -0.74
N LYS A 77 -5.90 7.65 -0.34
CA LYS A 77 -6.26 8.33 0.91
C LYS A 77 -7.77 8.51 1.10
N TYR A 78 -8.51 8.76 0.05
CA TYR A 78 -9.94 9.09 0.12
C TYR A 78 -10.87 7.95 -0.25
N CYS A 79 -10.37 6.71 -0.41
CA CYS A 79 -11.22 5.56 -0.70
C CYS A 79 -12.05 5.12 0.53
N ALA A 80 -13.13 4.38 0.30
CA ALA A 80 -14.12 4.02 1.32
C ALA A 80 -13.55 3.45 2.63
N TYR A 81 -12.49 2.66 2.52
CA TYR A 81 -11.91 1.91 3.64
C TYR A 81 -10.41 2.15 3.85
N ALA A 82 -9.89 3.28 3.39
CA ALA A 82 -8.47 3.59 3.58
C ALA A 82 -8.06 3.70 5.06
N GLY A 83 -8.99 3.96 5.96
CA GLY A 83 -8.74 3.98 7.42
C GLY A 83 -8.65 2.61 8.06
N HIS A 84 -8.82 1.52 7.30
CA HIS A 84 -8.81 0.14 7.80
C HIS A 84 -9.85 -0.16 8.90
N GLN A 85 -10.84 0.72 9.10
CA GLN A 85 -11.89 0.59 10.11
C GLN A 85 -12.72 -0.68 9.94
N GLN A 86 -12.84 -1.20 8.72
CA GLN A 86 -13.55 -2.46 8.44
C GLN A 86 -12.91 -3.69 9.10
N THR A 87 -11.70 -3.56 9.64
CA THR A 87 -11.02 -4.62 10.40
C THR A 87 -11.45 -4.67 11.86
N VAL A 88 -12.27 -3.72 12.32
CA VAL A 88 -12.92 -3.79 13.64
C VAL A 88 -14.01 -4.85 13.56
N PRO A 89 -14.06 -5.82 14.50
CA PRO A 89 -15.03 -6.92 14.50
C PRO A 89 -16.42 -6.46 14.97
N ASN A 90 -16.96 -5.43 14.31
CA ASN A 90 -18.27 -4.85 14.60
C ASN A 90 -18.86 -4.36 13.27
N ILE A 91 -20.19 -4.50 13.11
CA ILE A 91 -20.87 -4.07 11.90
C ILE A 91 -20.71 -2.56 11.63
N PHE A 92 -20.68 -1.76 12.68
CA PHE A 92 -20.44 -0.32 12.58
C PHE A 92 -19.02 0.03 12.12
N GLY A 93 -18.01 -0.83 12.35
CA GLY A 93 -16.68 -0.67 11.76
C GLY A 93 -16.69 -0.72 10.23
N LYS A 94 -17.74 -1.26 9.61
CA LYS A 94 -17.88 -1.35 8.15
C LYS A 94 -18.48 -0.10 7.49
N ILE A 95 -18.77 0.96 8.26
CA ILE A 95 -19.25 2.23 7.69
C ILE A 95 -18.12 2.84 6.85
N PRO A 96 -18.33 3.06 5.53
CA PRO A 96 -17.31 3.64 4.68
C PRO A 96 -17.05 5.10 5.06
N TYR A 97 -15.85 5.60 4.78
CA TYR A 97 -15.44 7.00 4.95
C TYR A 97 -15.45 7.54 6.38
N ILE A 98 -15.90 6.79 7.40
CA ILE A 98 -15.99 7.26 8.80
C ILE A 98 -14.65 7.76 9.35
N TYR A 99 -13.54 7.22 8.87
CA TYR A 99 -12.20 7.65 9.23
C TYR A 99 -11.85 9.07 8.76
N LEU A 100 -12.64 9.70 7.85
CA LEU A 100 -12.46 11.08 7.42
C LEU A 100 -12.85 12.08 8.50
N LEU A 101 -13.59 11.67 9.52
CA LEU A 101 -13.88 12.50 10.68
C LEU A 101 -12.58 13.04 11.30
N PRO A 102 -12.60 14.25 11.90
CA PRO A 102 -11.52 14.73 12.76
C PRO A 102 -11.10 13.66 13.78
N ASP A 103 -9.83 13.63 14.17
CA ASP A 103 -9.28 12.54 14.98
C ASP A 103 -10.03 12.33 16.30
N PHE A 104 -10.46 13.41 16.95
CA PHE A 104 -11.19 13.31 18.23
C PHE A 104 -12.56 12.64 18.04
N LEU A 105 -13.31 12.97 16.96
CA LEU A 105 -14.59 12.35 16.65
C LEU A 105 -14.41 10.90 16.20
N TYR A 106 -13.38 10.63 15.39
CA TYR A 106 -13.09 9.26 14.95
C TYR A 106 -12.68 8.38 16.14
N LYS A 107 -11.84 8.88 17.06
CA LYS A 107 -11.50 8.18 18.31
C LYS A 107 -12.74 7.93 19.18
N LEU A 108 -13.61 8.93 19.35
CA LEU A 108 -14.87 8.78 20.08
C LEU A 108 -15.75 7.70 19.45
N TYR A 109 -15.94 7.77 18.13
CA TYR A 109 -16.68 6.76 17.38
C TYR A 109 -16.13 5.34 17.61
N LEU A 110 -14.81 5.16 17.48
CA LEU A 110 -14.18 3.86 17.67
C LEU A 110 -14.37 3.32 19.09
N ARG A 111 -14.36 4.19 20.11
CA ARG A 111 -14.65 3.81 21.49
C ARG A 111 -16.11 3.38 21.69
N LEU A 112 -17.06 4.12 21.10
CA LEU A 112 -18.49 3.80 21.15
C LEU A 112 -18.82 2.43 20.53
N ILE A 113 -18.09 2.01 19.52
CA ILE A 113 -18.24 0.68 18.90
C ILE A 113 -17.36 -0.39 19.57
N ASN A 114 -16.85 -0.14 20.80
CA ASN A 114 -16.02 -1.07 21.57
C ASN A 114 -14.74 -1.53 20.86
N CYS A 115 -14.09 -0.64 20.10
CA CYS A 115 -12.80 -0.93 19.47
C CYS A 115 -11.68 -0.95 20.54
N PRO A 116 -10.83 -1.98 20.61
CA PRO A 116 -9.71 -2.03 21.56
C PRO A 116 -8.74 -0.85 21.42
N SER A 117 -8.23 -0.31 22.52
CA SER A 117 -7.37 0.89 22.53
C SER A 117 -6.13 0.76 21.64
N LYS A 118 -5.44 -0.38 21.65
CA LYS A 118 -4.31 -0.65 20.75
C LYS A 118 -4.72 -0.57 19.28
N LYS A 119 -5.92 -1.05 18.93
CA LYS A 119 -6.45 -0.98 17.58
C LYS A 119 -6.83 0.45 17.19
N ILE A 120 -7.37 1.24 18.11
CA ILE A 120 -7.67 2.67 17.87
C ILE A 120 -6.39 3.41 17.50
N GLN A 121 -5.30 3.22 18.27
CA GLN A 121 -4.02 3.84 17.97
C GLN A 121 -3.54 3.45 16.56
N TYR A 122 -3.53 2.18 16.21
CA TYR A 122 -3.17 1.68 14.88
C TYR A 122 -4.01 2.32 13.76
N LEU A 123 -5.34 2.44 13.95
CA LEU A 123 -6.23 3.03 12.95
C LEU A 123 -5.98 4.53 12.76
N ILE A 124 -5.66 5.26 13.83
CA ILE A 124 -5.27 6.68 13.75
C ILE A 124 -3.93 6.85 13.03
N GLU A 125 -2.93 6.03 13.37
CA GLU A 125 -1.63 6.06 12.68
C GLU A 125 -1.80 5.75 11.19
N THR A 126 -2.56 4.71 10.85
CA THR A 126 -2.88 4.36 9.46
C THR A 126 -3.60 5.51 8.74
N LYS A 127 -4.52 6.20 9.42
CA LYS A 127 -5.19 7.38 8.86
C LYS A 127 -4.18 8.47 8.44
N HIS A 128 -3.11 8.68 9.19
CA HIS A 128 -2.12 9.72 8.91
C HIS A 128 -1.03 9.32 7.91
N THR A 129 -0.83 8.03 7.67
CA THR A 129 0.18 7.55 6.71
C THR A 129 -0.33 7.43 5.28
N ARG A 130 -1.62 7.64 5.02
CA ARG A 130 -2.19 7.49 3.68
C ARG A 130 -1.78 8.61 2.74
N ILE A 131 -1.74 8.28 1.47
CA ILE A 131 -1.37 9.21 0.40
C ILE A 131 -2.49 9.27 -0.66
N SER A 132 -2.75 10.45 -1.18
CA SER A 132 -3.65 10.66 -2.33
C SER A 132 -3.00 10.21 -3.64
N ASN A 133 -3.79 9.94 -4.66
CA ASN A 133 -3.26 9.63 -5.98
C ASN A 133 -2.41 10.79 -6.53
N THR A 134 -2.90 12.01 -6.40
CA THR A 134 -2.19 13.21 -6.85
C THR A 134 -0.83 13.34 -6.18
N ALA A 135 -0.77 13.24 -4.85
CA ALA A 135 0.50 13.33 -4.11
C ALA A 135 1.44 12.17 -4.44
N MET A 136 0.93 10.97 -4.66
CA MET A 136 1.74 9.83 -5.07
C MET A 136 2.34 10.04 -6.46
N PHE A 137 1.57 10.50 -7.43
CA PHE A 137 2.06 10.74 -8.78
C PHE A 137 3.10 11.85 -8.83
N GLN A 138 2.89 12.92 -8.06
CA GLN A 138 3.86 13.99 -7.92
C GLN A 138 5.18 13.45 -7.35
N LEU A 139 5.14 12.74 -6.23
CA LEU A 139 6.30 12.15 -5.58
C LEU A 139 7.07 11.19 -6.52
N LEU A 140 6.36 10.33 -7.22
CA LEU A 140 6.98 9.40 -8.19
C LEU A 140 7.67 10.15 -9.34
N SER A 141 7.09 11.23 -9.81
CA SER A 141 7.68 12.09 -10.84
C SER A 141 8.92 12.83 -10.35
N GLU A 142 8.88 13.37 -9.13
CA GLU A 142 10.01 14.08 -8.49
C GLU A 142 11.22 13.15 -8.30
N ILE A 143 10.98 11.88 -7.95
CA ILE A 143 12.04 10.86 -7.82
C ILE A 143 12.61 10.45 -9.20
N GLY A 144 11.87 10.68 -10.27
CA GLY A 144 12.30 10.35 -11.63
C GLY A 144 11.75 9.03 -12.19
N PHE A 145 10.72 8.45 -11.58
CA PHE A 145 10.03 7.30 -12.14
C PHE A 145 9.19 7.67 -13.35
N LYS A 146 9.25 6.86 -14.41
CA LYS A 146 8.35 6.92 -15.55
C LYS A 146 7.13 6.03 -15.29
N ILE A 147 5.93 6.59 -15.34
CA ILE A 147 4.70 5.82 -15.25
C ILE A 147 4.43 5.13 -16.59
N LEU A 148 4.48 3.79 -16.61
CA LEU A 148 4.16 2.99 -17.80
C LEU A 148 2.66 2.70 -17.90
N LYS A 149 2.03 2.40 -16.74
CA LYS A 149 0.60 2.08 -16.68
C LYS A 149 0.04 2.42 -15.31
N LYS A 150 -1.17 2.97 -15.30
CA LYS A 150 -1.96 3.15 -14.08
C LYS A 150 -3.36 2.58 -14.28
N SER A 151 -3.93 2.01 -13.23
CA SER A 151 -5.28 1.44 -13.24
C SER A 151 -5.98 1.77 -11.94
N ASN A 152 -7.09 2.49 -12.06
CA ASN A 152 -7.95 2.89 -10.96
C ASN A 152 -9.14 1.93 -10.88
N TRP A 153 -9.31 1.24 -9.74
CA TRP A 153 -10.29 0.19 -9.57
C TRP A 153 -11.31 0.54 -8.49
N PHE A 154 -12.60 0.49 -8.83
CA PHE A 154 -13.69 0.50 -7.86
C PHE A 154 -13.81 -0.87 -7.17
N ILE A 155 -13.82 -1.97 -7.95
CA ILE A 155 -13.69 -3.33 -7.42
C ILE A 155 -12.38 -3.90 -7.97
N ARG A 156 -11.34 -3.90 -7.15
CA ARG A 156 -9.99 -4.30 -7.56
C ARG A 156 -9.90 -5.82 -7.81
N PRO A 157 -8.99 -6.28 -8.68
CA PRO A 157 -8.86 -7.70 -9.02
C PRO A 157 -8.69 -8.63 -7.82
N ALA A 158 -8.03 -8.18 -6.75
CA ALA A 158 -7.89 -8.95 -5.52
C ALA A 158 -9.24 -9.26 -4.84
N TYR A 159 -10.23 -8.37 -4.95
CA TYR A 159 -11.57 -8.59 -4.40
C TYR A 159 -12.38 -9.57 -5.23
N SER A 160 -12.15 -9.61 -6.55
CA SER A 160 -12.74 -10.62 -7.43
C SER A 160 -12.31 -12.02 -7.01
N PHE A 161 -11.03 -12.20 -6.73
CA PHE A 161 -10.51 -13.47 -6.27
C PHE A 161 -10.99 -13.83 -4.86
N ARG A 162 -10.94 -12.86 -3.93
CA ARG A 162 -11.21 -13.10 -2.50
C ARG A 162 -12.70 -13.20 -2.17
N PHE A 163 -13.54 -12.41 -2.85
CA PHE A 163 -14.95 -12.25 -2.53
C PHE A 163 -15.88 -12.63 -3.69
N LYS A 164 -15.34 -13.16 -4.79
CA LYS A 164 -16.06 -13.51 -6.02
C LYS A 164 -16.86 -12.34 -6.64
N LEU A 165 -16.42 -11.10 -6.37
CA LEU A 165 -17.03 -9.90 -6.93
C LEU A 165 -16.56 -9.65 -8.37
N PRO A 166 -17.39 -9.07 -9.26
CA PRO A 166 -16.96 -8.70 -10.60
C PRO A 166 -15.85 -7.63 -10.52
N LYS A 167 -14.83 -7.75 -11.38
CA LYS A 167 -13.81 -6.69 -11.51
C LYS A 167 -14.47 -5.45 -12.13
N MET A 168 -14.30 -4.27 -11.50
CA MET A 168 -14.86 -3.04 -12.02
C MET A 168 -13.85 -1.90 -11.90
N LYS A 169 -13.52 -1.28 -13.02
CA LYS A 169 -12.74 -0.03 -13.02
C LYS A 169 -13.57 1.08 -12.41
N ASN A 170 -12.91 2.11 -11.88
CA ASN A 170 -13.60 3.27 -11.37
C ASN A 170 -14.32 4.00 -12.54
N PRO A 171 -15.64 4.08 -12.54
CA PRO A 171 -16.40 4.73 -13.61
C PRO A 171 -16.21 6.25 -13.62
N PHE A 172 -15.73 6.84 -12.51
CA PHE A 172 -15.50 8.28 -12.36
C PHE A 172 -14.02 8.65 -12.46
N SER A 173 -13.17 7.78 -13.04
CA SER A 173 -11.71 7.96 -13.10
C SER A 173 -11.24 9.19 -13.88
N TRP A 174 -12.12 9.86 -14.61
CA TRP A 174 -11.89 11.08 -15.37
C TRP A 174 -12.34 12.37 -14.66
N ILE A 175 -13.05 12.25 -13.52
CA ILE A 175 -13.53 13.39 -12.72
C ILE A 175 -12.60 13.60 -11.53
N PRO A 176 -11.85 14.74 -11.46
CA PRO A 176 -10.99 15.04 -10.32
C PRO A 176 -11.74 14.97 -8.99
N GLY A 177 -11.16 14.31 -8.01
CA GLY A 177 -11.74 14.07 -6.69
C GLY A 177 -12.59 12.80 -6.64
N LEU A 178 -13.53 12.59 -7.56
CA LEU A 178 -14.30 11.34 -7.62
C LEU A 178 -13.43 10.15 -8.05
N ASP A 179 -12.38 10.41 -8.82
CA ASP A 179 -11.38 9.40 -9.20
C ASP A 179 -10.67 8.79 -7.97
N GLU A 180 -10.53 9.53 -6.86
CA GLU A 180 -9.99 9.01 -5.60
C GLU A 180 -11.06 8.41 -4.68
N VAL A 181 -12.20 9.08 -4.53
CA VAL A 181 -13.27 8.65 -3.62
C VAL A 181 -13.78 7.25 -4.00
N PHE A 182 -13.95 7.01 -5.30
CA PHE A 182 -14.40 5.71 -5.82
C PHE A 182 -13.26 4.75 -6.21
N CYS A 183 -12.01 5.05 -5.80
CA CYS A 183 -10.87 4.18 -6.03
C CYS A 183 -10.57 3.31 -4.81
N ASN A 184 -10.99 2.06 -4.78
CA ASN A 184 -10.62 1.13 -3.71
C ASN A 184 -9.28 0.43 -3.97
N GLY A 185 -8.60 0.75 -5.05
CA GLY A 185 -7.25 0.25 -5.34
C GLY A 185 -6.65 0.90 -6.57
N MET A 186 -5.56 1.62 -6.37
CA MET A 186 -4.69 2.11 -7.43
C MET A 186 -3.60 1.09 -7.69
N LEU A 187 -3.39 0.75 -8.95
CA LEU A 187 -2.28 -0.10 -9.42
C LEU A 187 -1.45 0.71 -10.39
N ILE A 188 -0.13 0.76 -10.15
CA ILE A 188 0.80 1.52 -10.95
C ILE A 188 1.97 0.63 -11.35
N LEU A 189 2.31 0.61 -12.62
CA LEU A 189 3.55 0.06 -13.14
C LEU A 189 4.46 1.23 -13.53
N LEU A 190 5.65 1.23 -12.97
CA LEU A 190 6.66 2.26 -13.11
C LEU A 190 7.93 1.68 -13.72
N GLU A 191 8.75 2.52 -14.31
CA GLU A 191 10.07 2.19 -14.78
C GLU A 191 11.09 3.20 -14.24
N ARG A 192 12.25 2.71 -13.80
CA ARG A 192 13.43 3.54 -13.66
C ARG A 192 14.01 3.76 -15.07
N PRO A 193 14.03 4.99 -15.62
CA PRO A 193 14.57 5.23 -16.95
C PRO A 193 15.99 4.70 -17.13
N LYS A 194 16.32 4.31 -18.35
CA LYS A 194 17.71 4.10 -18.77
C LYS A 194 18.27 5.49 -19.05
N THR A 195 19.08 6.00 -18.19
CA THR A 195 19.87 7.23 -18.44
C THR A 195 20.97 6.96 -19.42
#